data_2dd6685eb091c0412eb8bf430fb8c87c
#
_entry.id   2dd6685eb091c0412eb8bf430fb8c87c
#
_cell.length_a   1.000
_cell.length_b   1.000
_cell.length_c   1.000
_cell.angle_alpha   90.00
_cell.angle_beta   90.00
_cell.angle_gamma   90.00
#
_symmetry.space_group_name_H-M   'P 1'
#
loop_
_entity.id
_entity.type
_entity.pdbx_description
1 polymer ?
#
loop_
_entity_poly.entity_id
_entity_poly.type
_entity_poly.pdbx_seq_one_letter_code
_entity_poly.pdbx_strand_id
1 'polypeptide(L)'
;TEDLKRLSQRLVEIIPSAELVAYQNSGTEVVMYALRLARAYTGKYKIVKFEGQYHGWSDEEKVSIDASCVEELGDRENPRKILHTKGQRLSSAEDLIVLPWNDLPALERTLAARGGEIAAVLMEPCMCDSGPILPKPGYLEGVREVTRKYGVLLIFDEVITGFRLALGGAQAYYGVTPDLSTFAKAIASGYPFGAVVGRREVMACGVPASGTFNGNPIGVAAALATIETLSQPGVYAHLEGLAQQLETGFRALARKYHRPLYLRHVGSIFILYFGFAEDVEDFRDWLTQADLASYTRFVAGCEEYGVRFTDRRGREYLSVAHTQEDIRRTLAVADQV
;
A
#
# COMPACT_ATOMS: atom_id res chain seq x y z
N THR A 1 5.96 -12.02 -26.21
CA THR A 1 7.14 -12.87 -26.03
C THR A 1 6.79 -14.07 -25.16
N GLU A 2 7.59 -15.15 -25.23
CA GLU A 2 7.37 -16.34 -24.40
C GLU A 2 7.52 -16.02 -22.90
N ASP A 3 8.49 -15.18 -22.54
CA ASP A 3 8.68 -14.75 -21.16
C ASP A 3 7.49 -13.95 -20.61
N LEU A 4 6.85 -13.12 -21.43
CA LEU A 4 5.64 -12.41 -21.03
C LEU A 4 4.49 -13.38 -20.72
N LYS A 5 4.34 -14.42 -21.55
CA LYS A 5 3.35 -15.49 -21.32
C LYS A 5 3.66 -16.26 -20.02
N ARG A 6 4.93 -16.65 -19.83
CA ARG A 6 5.40 -17.32 -18.60
C ARG A 6 5.13 -16.49 -17.35
N LEU A 7 5.42 -15.17 -17.42
CA LEU A 7 5.12 -14.25 -16.32
C LEU A 7 3.62 -14.18 -16.03
N SER A 8 2.78 -14.06 -17.07
CA SER A 8 1.31 -14.01 -16.90
C SER A 8 0.77 -15.27 -16.24
N GLN A 9 1.24 -16.45 -16.69
CA GLN A 9 0.87 -17.72 -16.09
C GLN A 9 1.28 -17.78 -14.62
N ARG A 10 2.51 -17.35 -14.31
CA ARG A 10 3.02 -17.34 -12.94
C ARG A 10 2.24 -16.40 -12.03
N LEU A 11 1.89 -15.20 -12.50
CA LEU A 11 1.05 -14.27 -11.72
C LEU A 11 -0.34 -14.85 -11.45
N VAL A 12 -0.96 -15.50 -12.41
CA VAL A 12 -2.26 -16.18 -12.24
C VAL A 12 -2.18 -17.35 -11.23
N GLU A 13 -1.06 -18.04 -11.17
CA GLU A 13 -0.85 -19.15 -10.22
C GLU A 13 -0.70 -18.67 -8.78
N ILE A 14 -0.03 -17.52 -8.54
CA ILE A 14 0.39 -17.10 -7.21
C ILE A 14 -0.52 -16.03 -6.58
N ILE A 15 -1.26 -15.25 -7.39
CA ILE A 15 -2.10 -14.15 -6.88
C ILE A 15 -3.57 -14.60 -6.86
N PRO A 16 -4.22 -14.63 -5.68
CA PRO A 16 -5.58 -15.17 -5.54
C PRO A 16 -6.65 -14.51 -6.43
N SER A 17 -6.56 -13.20 -6.70
CA SER A 17 -7.53 -12.49 -7.55
C SER A 17 -7.24 -12.61 -9.05
N ALA A 18 -6.09 -13.18 -9.46
CA ALA A 18 -5.63 -13.10 -10.84
C ALA A 18 -6.25 -14.18 -11.74
N GLU A 19 -7.24 -13.82 -12.55
CA GLU A 19 -7.73 -14.63 -13.66
C GLU A 19 -7.20 -14.12 -15.02
N LEU A 20 -6.94 -12.81 -15.12
CA LEU A 20 -6.26 -12.13 -16.22
C LEU A 20 -5.25 -11.12 -15.71
N VAL A 21 -4.27 -10.81 -16.56
CA VAL A 21 -3.18 -9.87 -16.26
C VAL A 21 -3.06 -8.85 -17.39
N ALA A 22 -2.89 -7.58 -17.03
CA ALA A 22 -2.49 -6.49 -17.92
C ALA A 22 -1.27 -5.78 -17.34
N TYR A 23 -0.40 -5.25 -18.20
CA TYR A 23 0.86 -4.64 -17.80
C TYR A 23 0.89 -3.15 -18.05
N GLN A 24 1.59 -2.42 -17.18
CA GLN A 24 1.92 -1.01 -17.24
C GLN A 24 3.38 -0.81 -16.76
N ASN A 25 3.83 0.44 -16.58
CA ASN A 25 5.23 0.71 -16.23
C ASN A 25 5.41 1.37 -14.85
N SER A 26 4.33 1.78 -14.21
CA SER A 26 4.37 2.46 -12.90
C SER A 26 3.14 2.16 -12.04
N GLY A 27 3.26 2.46 -10.73
CA GLY A 27 2.14 2.36 -9.79
C GLY A 27 0.96 3.26 -10.18
N THR A 28 1.23 4.50 -10.58
CA THR A 28 0.20 5.43 -11.06
C THR A 28 -0.57 4.87 -12.26
N GLU A 29 0.14 4.35 -13.26
CA GLU A 29 -0.52 3.79 -14.46
C GLU A 29 -1.39 2.57 -14.16
N VAL A 30 -0.95 1.67 -13.27
CA VAL A 30 -1.76 0.49 -12.90
C VAL A 30 -3.02 0.89 -12.16
N VAL A 31 -2.95 1.88 -11.24
CA VAL A 31 -4.13 2.37 -10.54
C VAL A 31 -5.08 3.10 -11.50
N MET A 32 -4.58 4.01 -12.34
CA MET A 32 -5.38 4.66 -13.39
C MET A 32 -6.12 3.63 -14.26
N TYR A 33 -5.43 2.57 -14.65
CA TYR A 33 -6.02 1.51 -15.48
C TYR A 33 -7.09 0.72 -14.71
N ALA A 34 -6.84 0.36 -13.45
CA ALA A 34 -7.80 -0.34 -12.60
C ALA A 34 -9.08 0.50 -12.37
N LEU A 35 -8.94 1.80 -12.12
CA LEU A 35 -10.09 2.72 -11.99
C LEU A 35 -10.89 2.81 -13.28
N ARG A 36 -10.22 2.86 -14.43
CA ARG A 36 -10.87 2.88 -15.74
C ARG A 36 -11.64 1.58 -16.03
N LEU A 37 -11.04 0.42 -15.70
CA LEU A 37 -11.72 -0.87 -15.77
C LEU A 37 -12.98 -0.90 -14.89
N ALA A 38 -12.88 -0.45 -13.65
CA ALA A 38 -13.99 -0.44 -12.71
C ALA A 38 -15.16 0.42 -13.23
N ARG A 39 -14.86 1.63 -13.72
CA ARG A 39 -15.86 2.52 -14.32
C ARG A 39 -16.50 1.95 -15.58
N ALA A 40 -15.70 1.39 -16.47
CA ALA A 40 -16.20 0.79 -17.72
C ALA A 40 -17.09 -0.43 -17.47
N TYR A 41 -16.70 -1.30 -16.56
CA TYR A 41 -17.45 -2.51 -16.22
C TYR A 41 -18.77 -2.21 -15.52
N THR A 42 -18.77 -1.25 -14.59
CA THR A 42 -19.97 -0.94 -13.78
C THR A 42 -20.88 0.11 -14.39
N GLY A 43 -20.40 0.92 -15.34
CA GLY A 43 -21.09 2.11 -15.85
C GLY A 43 -21.23 3.23 -14.82
N LYS A 44 -20.55 3.14 -13.69
CA LYS A 44 -20.56 4.11 -12.58
C LYS A 44 -19.24 4.87 -12.55
N TYR A 45 -19.19 6.04 -11.89
CA TYR A 45 -17.99 6.91 -11.95
C TYR A 45 -17.33 7.16 -10.60
N LYS A 46 -18.08 7.13 -9.49
CA LYS A 46 -17.51 7.47 -8.18
C LYS A 46 -16.62 6.38 -7.62
N ILE A 47 -15.58 6.82 -6.95
CA ILE A 47 -14.59 5.95 -6.28
C ILE A 47 -14.54 6.32 -4.79
N VAL A 48 -14.65 5.32 -3.92
CA VAL A 48 -14.32 5.48 -2.51
C VAL A 48 -12.82 5.24 -2.35
N LYS A 49 -12.14 6.12 -1.61
CA LYS A 49 -10.76 5.95 -1.13
C LYS A 49 -10.66 6.37 0.34
N PHE A 50 -9.51 6.15 0.97
CA PHE A 50 -9.31 6.44 2.39
C PHE A 50 -8.30 7.55 2.62
N GLU A 51 -8.49 8.32 3.71
CA GLU A 51 -7.55 9.35 4.17
C GLU A 51 -6.16 8.76 4.36
N GLY A 52 -5.12 9.49 3.95
CA GLY A 52 -3.72 9.11 4.13
C GLY A 52 -3.20 8.02 3.19
N GLN A 53 -4.05 7.38 2.37
CA GLN A 53 -3.62 6.37 1.41
C GLN A 53 -3.15 6.99 0.10
N TYR A 54 -1.99 6.53 -0.39
CA TYR A 54 -1.35 7.00 -1.61
C TYR A 54 -1.51 6.00 -2.76
N HIS A 55 -2.15 6.42 -3.84
CA HIS A 55 -2.44 5.54 -4.98
C HIS A 55 -1.76 5.95 -6.28
N GLY A 56 -0.96 6.99 -6.27
CA GLY A 56 -0.29 7.54 -7.45
C GLY A 56 -0.33 9.05 -7.47
N TRP A 57 0.06 9.64 -8.61
CA TRP A 57 0.16 11.09 -8.69
C TRP A 57 -0.64 11.72 -9.83
N SER A 58 -1.56 10.98 -10.45
CA SER A 58 -2.60 11.60 -11.27
C SER A 58 -3.49 12.51 -10.41
N ASP A 59 -4.21 13.41 -11.05
CA ASP A 59 -5.01 14.42 -10.34
C ASP A 59 -6.00 13.79 -9.32
N GLU A 60 -6.67 12.69 -9.68
CA GLU A 60 -7.62 12.01 -8.79
C GLU A 60 -6.95 11.12 -7.74
N GLU A 61 -5.84 10.46 -8.06
CA GLU A 61 -5.12 9.60 -7.12
C GLU A 61 -4.49 10.40 -5.98
N LYS A 62 -4.11 11.66 -6.25
CA LYS A 62 -3.40 12.54 -5.33
C LYS A 62 -4.32 13.37 -4.43
N VAL A 63 -5.54 12.93 -4.20
CA VAL A 63 -6.49 13.59 -3.29
C VAL A 63 -6.42 12.96 -1.90
N SER A 64 -6.38 13.77 -0.84
CA SER A 64 -6.41 13.37 0.59
C SER A 64 -5.35 12.32 0.98
N ILE A 65 -4.15 12.47 0.43
CA ILE A 65 -3.00 11.60 0.74
C ILE A 65 -2.22 12.10 1.96
N ASP A 66 -2.41 13.35 2.35
CA ASP A 66 -1.71 14.02 3.43
C ASP A 66 -2.56 15.14 4.02
N ALA A 67 -2.17 15.63 5.20
CA ALA A 67 -2.67 16.84 5.82
C ALA A 67 -1.60 17.38 6.78
N SER A 68 -1.65 18.68 7.05
CA SER A 68 -0.74 19.31 8.04
C SER A 68 -1.22 19.09 9.47
N CYS A 69 -2.52 18.88 9.67
CA CYS A 69 -3.16 18.62 10.95
C CYS A 69 -4.55 17.98 10.74
N VAL A 70 -5.14 17.48 11.82
CA VAL A 70 -6.44 16.79 11.78
C VAL A 70 -7.58 17.72 11.35
N GLU A 71 -7.51 19.01 11.69
CA GLU A 71 -8.52 20.02 11.38
C GLU A 71 -8.67 20.22 9.85
N GLU A 72 -7.59 20.05 9.08
CA GLU A 72 -7.64 20.09 7.62
C GLU A 72 -8.50 18.99 7.02
N LEU A 73 -8.53 17.82 7.64
CA LEU A 73 -9.34 16.68 7.21
C LEU A 73 -10.85 16.92 7.38
N GLY A 74 -11.24 17.88 8.22
CA GLY A 74 -12.64 18.18 8.52
C GLY A 74 -13.33 17.12 9.35
N ASP A 75 -14.65 17.07 9.27
CA ASP A 75 -15.47 16.12 10.01
C ASP A 75 -15.17 14.67 9.59
N ARG A 76 -15.07 13.77 10.58
CA ARG A 76 -14.85 12.33 10.35
C ARG A 76 -15.99 11.67 9.57
N GLU A 77 -17.22 12.14 9.78
CA GLU A 77 -18.41 11.62 9.06
C GLU A 77 -18.49 12.12 7.60
N ASN A 78 -17.82 13.25 7.30
CA ASN A 78 -17.75 13.84 5.96
C ASN A 78 -16.37 14.47 5.71
N PRO A 79 -15.32 13.67 5.52
CA PRO A 79 -13.96 14.16 5.33
C PRO A 79 -13.83 15.12 4.15
N ARG A 80 -12.98 16.12 4.31
CA ARG A 80 -12.65 17.04 3.23
C ARG A 80 -11.76 16.37 2.20
N LYS A 81 -11.97 16.74 0.94
CA LYS A 81 -11.10 16.34 -0.17
C LYS A 81 -9.98 17.36 -0.29
N ILE A 82 -8.75 16.95 0.03
CA ILE A 82 -7.59 17.82 0.03
C ILE A 82 -6.78 17.60 -1.25
N LEU A 83 -6.54 18.67 -2.01
CA LEU A 83 -5.64 18.67 -3.16
C LEU A 83 -4.21 19.01 -2.70
N HIS A 84 -3.22 18.27 -3.17
CA HIS A 84 -1.85 18.34 -2.63
C HIS A 84 -0.83 19.03 -3.51
N THR A 85 -1.15 19.25 -4.78
CA THR A 85 -0.20 19.87 -5.70
C THR A 85 -0.80 21.03 -6.48
N LYS A 86 0.01 22.07 -6.68
CA LYS A 86 -0.35 23.14 -7.60
C LYS A 86 -0.58 22.55 -9.01
N GLY A 87 -1.62 23.01 -9.66
CA GLY A 87 -2.00 22.54 -11.00
C GLY A 87 -2.98 21.37 -11.02
N GLN A 88 -3.28 20.71 -9.89
CA GLN A 88 -4.39 19.78 -9.80
C GLN A 88 -5.73 20.47 -10.09
N ARG A 89 -6.58 19.86 -10.90
CA ARG A 89 -7.91 20.39 -11.19
C ARG A 89 -8.87 20.10 -10.04
N LEU A 90 -9.66 21.09 -9.62
CA LEU A 90 -10.71 20.91 -8.58
C LEU A 90 -11.69 19.80 -8.96
N SER A 91 -12.07 19.73 -10.25
CA SER A 91 -13.00 18.71 -10.75
C SER A 91 -12.51 17.26 -10.58
N SER A 92 -11.20 17.03 -10.48
CA SER A 92 -10.68 15.67 -10.29
C SER A 92 -11.07 15.03 -8.94
N ALA A 93 -11.48 15.84 -7.96
CA ALA A 93 -11.99 15.36 -6.68
C ALA A 93 -13.52 15.12 -6.66
N GLU A 94 -14.27 15.53 -7.70
CA GLU A 94 -15.74 15.47 -7.68
C GLU A 94 -16.27 14.04 -7.63
N ASP A 95 -15.61 13.12 -8.33
CA ASP A 95 -15.98 11.71 -8.37
C ASP A 95 -15.36 10.86 -7.25
N LEU A 96 -14.66 11.48 -6.31
CA LEU A 96 -14.12 10.79 -5.14
C LEU A 96 -15.01 10.92 -3.92
N ILE A 97 -15.03 9.89 -3.11
CA ILE A 97 -15.58 9.87 -1.76
C ILE A 97 -14.43 9.46 -0.85
N VAL A 98 -14.05 10.33 0.07
CA VAL A 98 -12.97 10.06 1.02
C VAL A 98 -13.57 9.62 2.34
N LEU A 99 -13.06 8.54 2.93
CA LEU A 99 -13.52 8.00 4.20
C LEU A 99 -12.34 7.77 5.16
N PRO A 100 -12.58 7.71 6.47
CA PRO A 100 -11.55 7.28 7.41
C PRO A 100 -11.19 5.80 7.22
N TRP A 101 -9.91 5.47 7.41
CA TRP A 101 -9.44 4.08 7.46
C TRP A 101 -9.95 3.36 8.70
N ASN A 102 -10.10 2.04 8.65
CA ASN A 102 -10.55 1.20 9.76
C ASN A 102 -11.95 1.54 10.32
N ASP A 103 -12.79 2.24 9.53
CA ASP A 103 -14.17 2.60 9.89
C ASP A 103 -15.17 1.88 8.95
N LEU A 104 -15.39 0.60 9.22
CA LEU A 104 -16.33 -0.21 8.43
C LEU A 104 -17.77 0.33 8.47
N PRO A 105 -18.30 0.84 9.61
CA PRO A 105 -19.62 1.47 9.65
C PRO A 105 -19.75 2.67 8.71
N ALA A 106 -18.72 3.53 8.59
CA ALA A 106 -18.74 4.66 7.67
C ALA A 106 -18.80 4.19 6.21
N LEU A 107 -18.03 3.16 5.86
CA LEU A 107 -18.08 2.56 4.52
C LEU A 107 -19.47 1.97 4.24
N GLU A 108 -20.04 1.18 5.15
CA GLU A 108 -21.34 0.56 4.95
C GLU A 108 -22.46 1.61 4.78
N ARG A 109 -22.50 2.64 5.62
CA ARG A 109 -23.43 3.77 5.46
C ARG A 109 -23.31 4.43 4.08
N THR A 110 -22.08 4.65 3.63
CA THR A 110 -21.80 5.27 2.33
C THR A 110 -22.28 4.40 1.17
N LEU A 111 -21.98 3.10 1.19
CA LEU A 111 -22.40 2.18 0.13
C LEU A 111 -23.91 1.93 0.17
N ALA A 112 -24.55 1.91 1.33
CA ALA A 112 -26.01 1.82 1.46
C ALA A 112 -26.71 3.03 0.86
N ALA A 113 -26.19 4.23 1.07
CA ALA A 113 -26.78 5.47 0.57
C ALA A 113 -26.46 5.72 -0.92
N ARG A 114 -25.29 5.36 -1.40
CA ARG A 114 -24.70 5.81 -2.66
C ARG A 114 -24.15 4.71 -3.56
N GLY A 115 -24.26 3.43 -3.21
CA GLY A 115 -23.71 2.31 -3.98
C GLY A 115 -24.15 2.26 -5.45
N GLY A 116 -25.32 2.86 -5.77
CA GLY A 116 -25.80 3.00 -7.16
C GLY A 116 -24.92 3.85 -8.07
N GLU A 117 -24.08 4.75 -7.55
CA GLU A 117 -23.18 5.63 -8.29
C GLU A 117 -21.69 5.28 -8.12
N ILE A 118 -21.34 4.37 -7.19
CA ILE A 118 -19.97 4.01 -6.85
C ILE A 118 -19.52 2.81 -7.68
N ALA A 119 -18.45 3.01 -8.45
CA ALA A 119 -17.83 1.96 -9.27
C ALA A 119 -16.97 1.02 -8.41
N ALA A 120 -16.16 1.57 -7.52
CA ALA A 120 -15.23 0.79 -6.71
C ALA A 120 -14.88 1.45 -5.38
N VAL A 121 -14.45 0.62 -4.43
CA VAL A 121 -13.64 0.98 -3.27
C VAL A 121 -12.19 0.68 -3.62
N LEU A 122 -11.34 1.71 -3.66
CA LEU A 122 -9.89 1.60 -3.83
C LEU A 122 -9.22 1.71 -2.47
N MET A 123 -8.38 0.76 -2.11
CA MET A 123 -7.68 0.76 -0.83
C MET A 123 -6.34 0.06 -0.85
N GLU A 124 -5.38 0.56 -0.09
CA GLU A 124 -4.25 -0.23 0.37
C GLU A 124 -4.79 -1.23 1.42
N PRO A 125 -4.55 -2.55 1.30
CA PRO A 125 -5.04 -3.54 2.29
C PRO A 125 -4.35 -3.42 3.66
N CYS A 126 -3.21 -2.74 3.70
CA CYS A 126 -2.55 -2.20 4.88
C CYS A 126 -2.10 -0.80 4.49
N MET A 127 -2.49 0.22 5.23
CA MET A 127 -2.09 1.60 4.91
C MET A 127 -0.58 1.72 5.10
N CYS A 128 0.15 2.05 4.04
CA CYS A 128 1.61 2.07 4.05
C CYS A 128 2.22 3.47 3.95
N ASP A 129 1.51 4.46 3.43
CA ASP A 129 2.10 5.79 3.22
C ASP A 129 2.37 6.53 4.55
N SER A 130 1.57 6.30 5.57
CA SER A 130 1.75 6.82 6.94
C SER A 130 2.04 5.72 7.96
N GLY A 131 2.35 4.49 7.52
CA GLY A 131 2.48 3.37 8.42
C GLY A 131 3.33 2.23 7.87
N PRO A 132 3.27 0.98 8.41
CA PRO A 132 2.07 0.16 8.25
C PRO A 132 1.04 0.36 9.38
N ILE A 133 -0.06 1.05 9.06
CA ILE A 133 -1.26 1.04 9.91
C ILE A 133 -2.09 -0.18 9.50
N LEU A 134 -2.15 -1.16 10.40
CA LEU A 134 -2.76 -2.45 10.12
C LEU A 134 -4.29 -2.35 10.04
N PRO A 135 -4.94 -3.19 9.22
CA PRO A 135 -6.39 -3.33 9.29
C PRO A 135 -6.79 -3.91 10.65
N LYS A 136 -7.85 -3.38 11.25
CA LYS A 136 -8.44 -3.97 12.46
C LYS A 136 -8.93 -5.39 12.17
N PRO A 137 -8.95 -6.28 13.19
CA PRO A 137 -9.48 -7.63 13.01
C PRO A 137 -10.89 -7.61 12.39
N GLY A 138 -11.11 -8.36 11.32
CA GLY A 138 -12.37 -8.43 10.61
C GLY A 138 -12.66 -7.25 9.65
N TYR A 139 -11.80 -6.23 9.59
CA TYR A 139 -12.06 -5.05 8.75
C TYR A 139 -12.04 -5.37 7.26
N LEU A 140 -11.02 -6.06 6.77
CA LEU A 140 -10.91 -6.39 5.34
C LEU A 140 -12.01 -7.35 4.88
N GLU A 141 -12.35 -8.33 5.70
CA GLU A 141 -13.47 -9.24 5.48
C GLU A 141 -14.79 -8.47 5.41
N GLY A 142 -15.03 -7.56 6.36
CA GLY A 142 -16.20 -6.69 6.36
C GLY A 142 -16.27 -5.79 5.14
N VAL A 143 -15.15 -5.19 4.70
CA VAL A 143 -15.08 -4.41 3.45
C VAL A 143 -15.46 -5.28 2.25
N ARG A 144 -14.94 -6.53 2.17
CA ARG A 144 -15.29 -7.47 1.09
C ARG A 144 -16.78 -7.82 1.09
N GLU A 145 -17.37 -8.07 2.25
CA GLU A 145 -18.79 -8.38 2.38
C GLU A 145 -19.69 -7.21 1.97
N VAL A 146 -19.38 -6.01 2.48
CA VAL A 146 -20.15 -4.80 2.19
C VAL A 146 -20.07 -4.42 0.71
N THR A 147 -18.87 -4.49 0.09
CA THR A 147 -18.72 -4.20 -1.35
C THR A 147 -19.51 -5.19 -2.21
N ARG A 148 -19.52 -6.48 -1.88
CA ARG A 148 -20.35 -7.50 -2.55
C ARG A 148 -21.84 -7.22 -2.38
N LYS A 149 -22.28 -6.92 -1.15
CA LYS A 149 -23.68 -6.62 -0.81
C LYS A 149 -24.28 -5.50 -1.67
N TYR A 150 -23.49 -4.46 -1.95
CA TYR A 150 -23.94 -3.29 -2.71
C TYR A 150 -23.51 -3.29 -4.19
N GLY A 151 -22.92 -4.36 -4.70
CA GLY A 151 -22.49 -4.48 -6.09
C GLY A 151 -21.44 -3.44 -6.48
N VAL A 152 -20.52 -3.15 -5.58
CA VAL A 152 -19.38 -2.24 -5.76
C VAL A 152 -18.11 -3.08 -5.86
N LEU A 153 -17.22 -2.78 -6.81
CA LEU A 153 -15.96 -3.50 -6.94
C LEU A 153 -15.01 -3.15 -5.79
N LEU A 154 -14.21 -4.11 -5.37
CA LEU A 154 -13.10 -3.91 -4.44
C LEU A 154 -11.79 -3.97 -5.21
N ILE A 155 -10.99 -2.91 -5.10
CA ILE A 155 -9.65 -2.82 -5.69
C ILE A 155 -8.64 -2.76 -4.54
N PHE A 156 -7.73 -3.74 -4.47
CA PHE A 156 -6.57 -3.66 -3.60
C PHE A 156 -5.41 -3.02 -4.34
N ASP A 157 -4.96 -1.88 -3.84
CA ASP A 157 -3.69 -1.30 -4.23
C ASP A 157 -2.57 -2.02 -3.49
N GLU A 158 -1.97 -2.98 -4.16
CA GLU A 158 -0.83 -3.76 -3.67
C GLU A 158 0.51 -3.28 -4.25
N VAL A 159 0.59 -2.03 -4.67
CA VAL A 159 1.83 -1.43 -5.17
C VAL A 159 2.94 -1.47 -4.11
N ILE A 160 2.60 -1.37 -2.83
CA ILE A 160 3.55 -1.53 -1.73
C ILE A 160 3.51 -2.95 -1.14
N THR A 161 2.35 -3.47 -0.83
CA THR A 161 2.19 -4.75 -0.09
C THR A 161 2.48 -5.98 -0.95
N GLY A 162 2.28 -5.89 -2.26
CA GLY A 162 2.53 -6.98 -3.19
C GLY A 162 3.96 -7.50 -3.14
N PHE A 163 4.12 -8.81 -3.06
CA PHE A 163 5.40 -9.52 -2.94
C PHE A 163 6.21 -9.21 -1.68
N ARG A 164 5.70 -8.37 -0.76
CA ARG A 164 6.38 -8.01 0.50
C ARG A 164 5.82 -8.73 1.72
N LEU A 165 4.48 -8.95 1.76
CA LEU A 165 3.83 -9.66 2.86
C LEU A 165 3.84 -11.18 2.61
N ALA A 166 3.52 -11.56 1.40
CA ALA A 166 3.53 -12.93 0.90
C ALA A 166 3.75 -12.92 -0.61
N LEU A 167 4.04 -14.08 -1.20
CA LEU A 167 4.24 -14.22 -2.65
C LEU A 167 2.98 -13.81 -3.44
N GLY A 168 1.79 -14.10 -2.92
CA GLY A 168 0.49 -13.68 -3.48
C GLY A 168 0.00 -12.32 -2.98
N GLY A 169 0.86 -11.51 -2.34
CA GLY A 169 0.53 -10.18 -1.82
C GLY A 169 -0.25 -10.20 -0.50
N ALA A 170 -0.78 -9.03 -0.12
CA ALA A 170 -1.59 -8.88 1.09
C ALA A 170 -2.89 -9.67 1.02
N GLN A 171 -3.48 -9.84 -0.16
CA GLN A 171 -4.68 -10.66 -0.34
C GLN A 171 -4.46 -12.12 0.08
N ALA A 172 -3.28 -12.68 -0.21
CA ALA A 172 -2.92 -14.02 0.27
C ALA A 172 -2.59 -14.02 1.77
N TYR A 173 -1.94 -12.96 2.26
CA TYR A 173 -1.56 -12.82 3.66
C TYR A 173 -2.77 -12.71 4.59
N TYR A 174 -3.76 -11.88 4.21
CA TYR A 174 -4.99 -11.66 5.01
C TYR A 174 -6.16 -12.59 4.63
N GLY A 175 -6.03 -13.37 3.56
CA GLY A 175 -7.09 -14.28 3.11
C GLY A 175 -8.31 -13.58 2.49
N VAL A 176 -8.17 -12.34 2.02
CA VAL A 176 -9.27 -11.55 1.42
C VAL A 176 -8.98 -11.26 -0.04
N THR A 177 -9.83 -11.74 -0.94
CA THR A 177 -9.66 -11.60 -2.39
C THR A 177 -10.49 -10.44 -2.95
N PRO A 178 -9.87 -9.39 -3.53
CA PRO A 178 -10.56 -8.29 -4.20
C PRO A 178 -11.03 -8.67 -5.61
N ASP A 179 -11.70 -7.76 -6.31
CA ASP A 179 -12.09 -7.93 -7.71
C ASP A 179 -10.95 -7.57 -8.68
N LEU A 180 -10.13 -6.57 -8.31
CA LEU A 180 -8.92 -6.14 -9.01
C LEU A 180 -7.80 -5.91 -8.02
N SER A 181 -6.56 -6.09 -8.45
CA SER A 181 -5.36 -5.72 -7.68
C SER A 181 -4.30 -5.09 -8.57
N THR A 182 -3.60 -4.10 -8.02
CA THR A 182 -2.52 -3.37 -8.70
C THR A 182 -1.18 -3.67 -8.06
N PHE A 183 -0.16 -3.94 -8.88
CA PHE A 183 1.20 -4.28 -8.45
C PHE A 183 2.23 -3.42 -9.18
N ALA A 184 3.25 -2.96 -8.46
CA ALA A 184 4.45 -2.30 -8.99
C ALA A 184 5.61 -2.48 -8.01
N LYS A 185 6.55 -1.55 -7.96
CA LYS A 185 7.69 -1.54 -7.00
C LYS A 185 8.40 -2.91 -6.91
N ALA A 186 8.05 -3.70 -5.89
CA ALA A 186 8.72 -4.97 -5.60
C ALA A 186 8.59 -6.01 -6.72
N ILE A 187 7.54 -5.96 -7.54
CA ILE A 187 7.31 -6.95 -8.63
C ILE A 187 8.52 -7.09 -9.57
N ALA A 188 9.26 -6.01 -9.82
CA ALA A 188 10.42 -6.00 -10.72
C ALA A 188 11.67 -5.38 -10.08
N SER A 189 11.74 -5.33 -8.74
CA SER A 189 12.93 -4.96 -7.94
C SER A 189 13.67 -3.71 -8.42
N GLY A 190 12.92 -2.64 -8.75
CA GLY A 190 13.47 -1.34 -9.15
C GLY A 190 13.39 -1.02 -10.64
N TYR A 191 13.06 -1.96 -11.51
CA TYR A 191 12.78 -1.67 -12.91
C TYR A 191 11.36 -1.10 -13.10
N PRO A 192 11.14 -0.18 -14.07
CA PRO A 192 9.83 0.33 -14.42
C PRO A 192 8.92 -0.81 -14.91
N PHE A 193 7.98 -1.21 -14.06
CA PHE A 193 7.06 -2.30 -14.36
C PHE A 193 5.88 -2.30 -13.39
N GLY A 194 4.70 -2.67 -13.88
CA GLY A 194 3.52 -2.86 -13.07
C GLY A 194 2.53 -3.81 -13.74
N ALA A 195 1.65 -4.37 -12.95
CA ALA A 195 0.59 -5.27 -13.41
C ALA A 195 -0.73 -4.94 -12.74
N VAL A 196 -1.81 -5.04 -13.49
CA VAL A 196 -3.18 -5.13 -12.98
C VAL A 196 -3.65 -6.54 -13.18
N VAL A 197 -4.17 -7.14 -12.14
CA VAL A 197 -4.77 -8.48 -12.20
C VAL A 197 -6.19 -8.44 -11.66
N GLY A 198 -7.03 -9.38 -12.06
CA GLY A 198 -8.38 -9.45 -11.53
C GLY A 198 -9.28 -10.42 -12.26
N ARG A 199 -10.55 -10.36 -11.87
CA ARG A 199 -11.63 -11.16 -12.44
C ARG A 199 -11.72 -10.98 -13.95
N ARG A 200 -11.89 -12.06 -14.66
CA ARG A 200 -11.91 -12.10 -16.14
C ARG A 200 -12.93 -11.13 -16.74
N GLU A 201 -14.14 -11.11 -16.24
CA GLU A 201 -15.21 -10.26 -16.78
C GLU A 201 -14.92 -8.76 -16.58
N VAL A 202 -14.24 -8.37 -15.50
CA VAL A 202 -13.83 -6.97 -15.25
C VAL A 202 -12.65 -6.62 -16.16
N MET A 203 -11.64 -7.49 -16.22
CA MET A 203 -10.43 -7.25 -17.01
C MET A 203 -10.71 -7.25 -18.54
N ALA A 204 -11.72 -7.99 -18.98
CA ALA A 204 -12.09 -8.14 -20.40
C ALA A 204 -13.24 -7.19 -20.83
N CYS A 205 -13.59 -6.15 -20.05
CA CYS A 205 -14.71 -5.25 -20.33
C CYS A 205 -14.51 -4.26 -21.50
N GLY A 206 -13.47 -4.45 -22.30
CA GLY A 206 -13.23 -3.68 -23.53
C GLY A 206 -12.33 -2.44 -23.37
N VAL A 207 -11.72 -2.24 -22.22
CA VAL A 207 -10.74 -1.17 -22.01
C VAL A 207 -9.35 -1.65 -22.43
N PRO A 208 -8.71 -1.06 -23.46
CA PRO A 208 -7.39 -1.46 -23.88
C PRO A 208 -6.32 -1.03 -22.88
N ALA A 209 -5.37 -1.91 -22.56
CA ALA A 209 -4.15 -1.58 -21.82
C ALA A 209 -3.13 -0.95 -22.78
N SER A 210 -3.29 0.34 -23.09
CA SER A 210 -2.42 1.05 -24.04
C SER A 210 -1.16 1.58 -23.38
N GLY A 211 -0.02 1.37 -24.01
CA GLY A 211 1.30 1.89 -23.58
C GLY A 211 2.43 1.24 -24.35
N THR A 212 3.31 2.04 -24.96
CA THR A 212 4.39 1.55 -25.82
C THR A 212 5.32 0.58 -25.11
N PHE A 213 5.58 0.80 -23.84
CA PHE A 213 6.51 0.00 -23.02
C PHE A 213 5.83 -1.04 -22.15
N ASN A 214 4.52 -1.24 -22.30
CA ASN A 214 3.78 -2.23 -21.50
C ASN A 214 4.27 -3.64 -21.77
N GLY A 215 4.67 -4.36 -20.70
CA GLY A 215 5.26 -5.68 -20.84
C GLY A 215 6.64 -5.67 -21.51
N ASN A 216 7.43 -4.60 -21.34
CA ASN A 216 8.79 -4.51 -21.87
C ASN A 216 9.67 -5.68 -21.40
N PRO A 217 10.58 -6.19 -22.25
CA PRO A 217 11.37 -7.40 -21.96
C PRO A 217 12.24 -7.29 -20.69
N ILE A 218 12.77 -6.09 -20.38
CA ILE A 218 13.62 -5.88 -19.20
C ILE A 218 12.77 -6.02 -17.93
N GLY A 219 11.62 -5.35 -17.85
CA GLY A 219 10.71 -5.45 -16.71
C GLY A 219 10.17 -6.86 -16.53
N VAL A 220 9.84 -7.57 -17.63
CA VAL A 220 9.39 -8.97 -17.60
C VAL A 220 10.49 -9.89 -17.05
N ALA A 221 11.73 -9.76 -17.50
CA ALA A 221 12.85 -10.55 -17.01
C ALA A 221 13.13 -10.29 -15.52
N ALA A 222 13.09 -9.02 -15.09
CA ALA A 222 13.24 -8.62 -13.70
C ALA A 222 12.12 -9.19 -12.82
N ALA A 223 10.87 -9.15 -13.30
CA ALA A 223 9.73 -9.69 -12.57
C ALA A 223 9.82 -11.22 -12.41
N LEU A 224 10.21 -11.93 -13.45
CA LEU A 224 10.43 -13.37 -13.37
C LEU A 224 11.53 -13.73 -12.36
N ALA A 225 12.68 -13.04 -12.40
CA ALA A 225 13.78 -13.27 -11.46
C ALA A 225 13.37 -12.93 -10.02
N THR A 226 12.60 -11.86 -9.82
CA THR A 226 12.07 -11.48 -8.50
C THR A 226 11.14 -12.57 -7.95
N ILE A 227 10.19 -13.03 -8.73
CA ILE A 227 9.25 -14.09 -8.32
C ILE A 227 9.99 -15.38 -8.03
N GLU A 228 10.96 -15.78 -8.85
CA GLU A 228 11.79 -16.96 -8.64
C GLU A 228 12.55 -16.88 -7.31
N THR A 229 13.19 -15.74 -7.02
CA THR A 229 13.88 -15.50 -5.76
C THR A 229 12.94 -15.59 -4.56
N LEU A 230 11.80 -14.89 -4.62
CA LEU A 230 10.82 -14.84 -3.52
C LEU A 230 10.08 -16.17 -3.34
N SER A 231 10.04 -17.04 -4.35
CA SER A 231 9.45 -18.38 -4.25
C SER A 231 10.33 -19.39 -3.53
N GLN A 232 11.59 -19.04 -3.23
CA GLN A 232 12.49 -19.97 -2.54
C GLN A 232 12.01 -20.25 -1.10
N PRO A 233 12.12 -21.49 -0.63
CA PRO A 233 11.74 -21.82 0.74
C PRO A 233 12.48 -20.95 1.78
N GLY A 234 11.77 -20.47 2.78
CA GLY A 234 12.34 -19.73 3.90
C GLY A 234 12.54 -18.23 3.67
N VAL A 235 12.36 -17.70 2.45
CA VAL A 235 12.58 -16.26 2.17
C VAL A 235 11.67 -15.37 3.02
N TYR A 236 10.37 -15.61 3.05
CA TYR A 236 9.46 -14.81 3.88
C TYR A 236 9.70 -15.00 5.38
N ALA A 237 10.07 -16.21 5.83
CA ALA A 237 10.43 -16.44 7.23
C ALA A 237 11.73 -15.71 7.62
N HIS A 238 12.70 -15.60 6.71
CA HIS A 238 13.91 -14.80 6.91
C HIS A 238 13.57 -13.32 7.06
N LEU A 239 12.77 -12.75 6.16
CA LEU A 239 12.36 -11.35 6.19
C LEU A 239 11.57 -11.01 7.47
N GLU A 240 10.64 -11.86 7.85
CA GLU A 240 9.87 -11.74 9.09
C GLU A 240 10.78 -11.78 10.32
N GLY A 241 11.74 -12.71 10.35
CA GLY A 241 12.72 -12.84 11.44
C GLY A 241 13.60 -11.60 11.60
N LEU A 242 14.02 -10.95 10.49
CA LEU A 242 14.76 -9.68 10.53
C LEU A 242 13.89 -8.54 11.05
N ALA A 243 12.65 -8.41 10.58
CA ALA A 243 11.72 -7.38 11.01
C ALA A 243 11.41 -7.51 12.51
N GLN A 244 11.18 -8.73 13.00
CA GLN A 244 10.94 -9.01 14.41
C GLN A 244 12.14 -8.66 15.31
N GLN A 245 13.37 -8.87 14.82
CA GLN A 245 14.57 -8.46 15.54
C GLN A 245 14.68 -6.93 15.65
N LEU A 246 14.38 -6.19 14.57
CA LEU A 246 14.30 -4.73 14.60
C LEU A 246 13.25 -4.24 15.60
N GLU A 247 12.04 -4.78 15.53
CA GLU A 247 10.95 -4.39 16.45
C GLU A 247 11.34 -4.62 17.90
N THR A 248 11.90 -5.79 18.21
CA THR A 248 12.33 -6.13 19.56
C THR A 248 13.44 -5.19 20.05
N GLY A 249 14.43 -4.91 19.17
CA GLY A 249 15.54 -4.01 19.48
C GLY A 249 15.09 -2.57 19.71
N PHE A 250 14.28 -2.00 18.83
CA PHE A 250 13.75 -0.63 19.01
C PHE A 250 12.84 -0.51 20.24
N ARG A 251 12.07 -1.53 20.56
CA ARG A 251 11.29 -1.58 21.81
C ARG A 251 12.20 -1.58 23.06
N ALA A 252 13.35 -2.25 23.00
CA ALA A 252 14.33 -2.21 24.08
C ALA A 252 14.97 -0.82 24.22
N LEU A 253 15.34 -0.18 23.10
CA LEU A 253 15.87 1.21 23.09
C LEU A 253 14.85 2.21 23.63
N ALA A 254 13.59 2.13 23.20
CA ALA A 254 12.52 2.99 23.71
C ALA A 254 12.39 2.91 25.23
N ARG A 255 12.47 1.71 25.81
CA ARG A 255 12.47 1.49 27.28
C ARG A 255 13.71 2.05 27.93
N LYS A 256 14.91 1.78 27.37
CA LYS A 256 16.21 2.25 27.89
C LYS A 256 16.27 3.78 28.02
N TYR A 257 15.75 4.47 27.03
CA TYR A 257 15.81 5.93 26.97
C TYR A 257 14.51 6.63 27.41
N HIS A 258 13.52 5.88 27.87
CA HIS A 258 12.19 6.39 28.27
C HIS A 258 11.57 7.31 27.21
N ARG A 259 11.63 6.88 25.93
CA ARG A 259 11.08 7.62 24.79
C ARG A 259 9.78 6.98 24.29
N PRO A 260 8.77 7.78 23.92
CA PRO A 260 7.59 7.31 23.20
C PRO A 260 7.98 6.99 21.75
N LEU A 261 8.48 5.79 21.56
CA LEU A 261 8.96 5.27 20.27
C LEU A 261 8.57 3.81 20.18
N TYR A 262 7.98 3.41 19.06
CA TYR A 262 7.88 2.00 18.77
C TYR A 262 8.04 1.70 17.27
N LEU A 263 8.48 0.49 16.95
CA LEU A 263 8.52 -0.01 15.59
C LEU A 263 7.35 -0.98 15.38
N ARG A 264 6.61 -0.75 14.30
CA ARG A 264 5.61 -1.70 13.78
C ARG A 264 6.08 -2.28 12.47
N HIS A 265 5.90 -3.58 12.28
CA HIS A 265 6.12 -4.23 10.98
C HIS A 265 4.94 -5.09 10.54
N VAL A 266 4.91 -5.37 9.24
CA VAL A 266 4.09 -6.40 8.61
C VAL A 266 4.87 -6.99 7.43
N GLY A 267 5.20 -8.27 7.51
CA GLY A 267 6.13 -8.88 6.56
C GLY A 267 7.47 -8.11 6.53
N SER A 268 7.91 -7.69 5.34
CA SER A 268 9.16 -6.94 5.18
C SER A 268 9.00 -5.41 5.23
N ILE A 269 7.82 -4.90 5.54
CA ILE A 269 7.53 -3.46 5.67
C ILE A 269 7.58 -3.09 7.14
N PHE A 270 8.26 -2.00 7.50
CA PHE A 270 8.23 -1.49 8.86
C PHE A 270 8.25 0.03 8.92
N ILE A 271 7.88 0.56 10.07
CA ILE A 271 7.94 1.99 10.39
C ILE A 271 8.43 2.19 11.81
N LEU A 272 9.15 3.30 12.01
CA LEU A 272 9.50 3.85 13.31
C LEU A 272 8.53 4.98 13.67
N TYR A 273 7.70 4.75 14.67
CA TYR A 273 6.76 5.73 15.20
C TYR A 273 7.38 6.49 16.36
N PHE A 274 7.75 7.76 16.15
CA PHE A 274 8.18 8.69 17.18
C PHE A 274 6.99 9.49 17.71
N GLY A 275 6.87 9.61 19.03
CA GLY A 275 5.75 10.26 19.70
C GLY A 275 4.61 9.32 20.11
N PHE A 276 4.67 8.05 19.72
CA PHE A 276 3.59 7.09 19.95
C PHE A 276 3.88 6.20 21.16
N ALA A 277 2.86 6.04 22.00
CA ALA A 277 2.86 5.10 23.11
C ALA A 277 2.11 3.80 22.78
N GLU A 278 1.15 3.85 21.86
CA GLU A 278 0.24 2.79 21.49
C GLU A 278 0.14 2.62 19.97
N ASP A 279 -0.60 1.62 19.53
CA ASP A 279 -0.87 1.36 18.11
C ASP A 279 -1.64 2.51 17.46
N VAL A 280 -1.26 2.79 16.22
CA VAL A 280 -1.94 3.76 15.35
C VAL A 280 -3.11 3.07 14.65
N GLU A 281 -4.31 3.61 14.77
CA GLU A 281 -5.52 3.00 14.21
C GLU A 281 -5.87 3.53 12.82
N ASP A 282 -5.59 4.83 12.55
CA ASP A 282 -5.87 5.49 11.28
C ASP A 282 -4.94 6.70 11.02
N PHE A 283 -5.16 7.39 9.92
CA PHE A 283 -4.35 8.54 9.54
C PHE A 283 -4.53 9.75 10.48
N ARG A 284 -5.72 9.95 11.06
CA ARG A 284 -6.00 11.05 12.00
C ARG A 284 -5.26 10.84 13.31
N ASP A 285 -5.23 9.61 13.76
CA ASP A 285 -4.47 9.21 14.94
C ASP A 285 -2.96 9.42 14.73
N TRP A 286 -2.45 9.03 13.56
CA TRP A 286 -1.07 9.30 13.17
C TRP A 286 -0.75 10.81 13.18
N LEU A 287 -1.58 11.66 12.57
CA LEU A 287 -1.37 13.10 12.53
C LEU A 287 -1.34 13.75 13.93
N THR A 288 -2.08 13.20 14.89
CA THR A 288 -2.17 13.74 16.24
C THR A 288 -0.92 13.47 17.06
N GLN A 289 -0.26 12.33 16.82
CA GLN A 289 0.79 11.81 17.71
C GLN A 289 2.21 11.93 17.11
N ALA A 290 2.36 11.99 15.78
CA ALA A 290 3.65 11.89 15.11
C ALA A 290 4.63 13.01 15.47
N ASP A 291 5.76 12.67 16.10
CA ASP A 291 6.89 13.57 16.33
C ASP A 291 7.89 13.50 15.17
N LEU A 292 7.54 14.15 14.06
CA LEU A 292 8.37 14.21 12.86
C LEU A 292 9.71 14.94 13.10
N ALA A 293 9.76 15.87 14.05
CA ALA A 293 11.00 16.57 14.35
C ALA A 293 12.03 15.67 15.02
N SER A 294 11.60 14.83 15.96
CA SER A 294 12.48 13.82 16.58
C SER A 294 12.89 12.74 15.57
N TYR A 295 11.94 12.28 14.74
CA TYR A 295 12.26 11.34 13.65
C TYR A 295 13.33 11.90 12.70
N THR A 296 13.18 13.14 12.24
CA THR A 296 14.14 13.78 11.33
C THR A 296 15.55 13.88 11.94
N ARG A 297 15.64 14.25 13.24
CA ARG A 297 16.94 14.29 13.95
C ARG A 297 17.56 12.91 14.06
N PHE A 298 16.76 11.89 14.38
CA PHE A 298 17.21 10.51 14.48
C PHE A 298 17.75 9.99 13.13
N VAL A 299 17.03 10.21 12.03
CA VAL A 299 17.47 9.81 10.69
C VAL A 299 18.79 10.47 10.32
N ALA A 300 18.91 11.80 10.54
CA ALA A 300 20.16 12.52 10.27
C ALA A 300 21.34 11.98 11.10
N GLY A 301 21.13 11.69 12.39
CA GLY A 301 22.16 11.09 13.25
C GLY A 301 22.55 9.70 12.77
N CYS A 302 21.60 8.83 12.40
CA CYS A 302 21.90 7.50 11.87
C CYS A 302 22.71 7.54 10.56
N GLU A 303 22.44 8.52 9.68
CA GLU A 303 23.15 8.69 8.41
C GLU A 303 24.63 9.02 8.61
N GLU A 304 24.98 9.80 9.65
CA GLU A 304 26.37 10.09 10.02
C GLU A 304 27.18 8.81 10.34
N TYR A 305 26.51 7.77 10.85
CA TYR A 305 27.12 6.46 11.14
C TYR A 305 26.89 5.42 10.04
N GLY A 306 26.40 5.86 8.84
CA GLY A 306 26.23 5.01 7.66
C GLY A 306 25.03 4.07 7.72
N VAL A 307 24.01 4.40 8.51
CA VAL A 307 22.69 3.76 8.48
C VAL A 307 21.67 4.77 7.96
N ARG A 308 21.06 4.47 6.84
CA ARG A 308 20.12 5.36 6.20
C ARG A 308 18.69 4.86 6.36
N PHE A 309 17.83 5.71 6.90
CA PHE A 309 16.38 5.58 6.86
C PHE A 309 15.79 6.59 5.85
N THR A 310 14.54 6.41 5.44
CA THR A 310 13.85 7.40 4.61
C THR A 310 13.64 8.71 5.38
N ASP A 311 13.74 9.83 4.70
CA ASP A 311 13.67 11.17 5.30
C ASP A 311 12.25 11.63 5.65
N ARG A 312 11.23 10.84 5.31
CA ARG A 312 9.83 11.18 5.55
C ARG A 312 9.06 9.99 6.10
N ARG A 313 8.29 10.21 7.16
CA ARG A 313 7.30 9.30 7.74
C ARG A 313 7.79 7.90 8.15
N GLY A 314 9.08 7.61 8.03
CA GLY A 314 9.70 6.39 8.57
C GLY A 314 9.31 5.06 7.95
N ARG A 315 8.78 5.06 6.74
CA ARG A 315 8.38 3.87 6.01
C ARG A 315 9.57 3.17 5.38
N GLU A 316 9.91 1.98 5.88
CA GLU A 316 11.10 1.24 5.51
C GLU A 316 10.79 -0.15 4.98
N TYR A 317 11.77 -0.73 4.28
CA TYR A 317 11.61 -2.04 3.66
C TYR A 317 12.86 -2.89 3.86
N LEU A 318 12.65 -4.14 4.30
CA LEU A 318 13.66 -5.17 4.23
C LEU A 318 13.65 -5.86 2.86
N SER A 319 14.81 -6.37 2.47
CA SER A 319 15.00 -7.20 1.28
C SER A 319 15.78 -8.45 1.62
N VAL A 320 15.80 -9.42 0.71
CA VAL A 320 16.58 -10.67 0.89
C VAL A 320 18.09 -10.44 1.00
N ALA A 321 18.56 -9.25 0.65
CA ALA A 321 19.98 -8.89 0.78
C ALA A 321 20.37 -8.48 2.21
N HIS A 322 19.39 -8.11 3.06
CA HIS A 322 19.67 -7.76 4.45
C HIS A 322 20.01 -9.00 5.27
N THR A 323 20.99 -8.85 6.16
CA THR A 323 21.49 -9.89 7.04
C THR A 323 21.21 -9.57 8.51
N GLN A 324 21.42 -10.55 9.39
CA GLN A 324 21.36 -10.30 10.83
C GLN A 324 22.45 -9.30 11.31
N GLU A 325 23.58 -9.22 10.59
CA GLU A 325 24.62 -8.24 10.88
C GLU A 325 24.13 -6.82 10.61
N ASP A 326 23.41 -6.60 9.49
CA ASP A 326 22.82 -5.30 9.17
C ASP A 326 21.84 -4.87 10.26
N ILE A 327 21.03 -5.79 10.78
CA ILE A 327 20.07 -5.50 11.87
C ILE A 327 20.83 -5.14 13.15
N ARG A 328 21.87 -5.91 13.52
CA ARG A 328 22.71 -5.61 14.72
C ARG A 328 23.38 -4.25 14.60
N ARG A 329 23.95 -3.94 13.43
CA ARG A 329 24.57 -2.64 13.16
C ARG A 329 23.55 -1.50 13.25
N THR A 330 22.38 -1.68 12.65
CA THR A 330 21.29 -0.68 12.72
C THR A 330 20.89 -0.36 14.14
N LEU A 331 20.70 -1.39 14.98
CA LEU A 331 20.35 -1.21 16.39
C LEU A 331 21.49 -0.59 17.20
N ALA A 332 22.74 -0.94 16.92
CA ALA A 332 23.90 -0.36 17.57
C ALA A 332 24.07 1.13 17.25
N VAL A 333 23.82 1.54 16.00
CA VAL A 333 23.80 2.94 15.59
C VAL A 333 22.63 3.68 16.25
N ALA A 334 21.42 3.10 16.24
CA ALA A 334 20.26 3.67 16.90
C ALA A 334 20.44 3.87 18.41
N ASP A 335 21.29 3.08 19.05
CA ASP A 335 21.65 3.20 20.49
C ASP A 335 22.63 4.36 20.76
N GLN A 336 23.34 4.85 19.73
CA GLN A 336 24.30 5.95 19.83
C GLN A 336 23.68 7.32 19.54
N VAL A 337 22.61 7.36 18.75
CA VAL A 337 21.93 8.57 18.29
C VAL A 337 20.78 8.93 19.21
#